data_7ad4f2012d0a2df818b89b4a4027ac1c
#
_entry.id   7ad4f2012d0a2df818b89b4a4027ac1c
#
_cell.length_a   1.000
_cell.length_b   1.000
_cell.length_c   1.000
_cell.angle_alpha   90.00
_cell.angle_beta   90.00
_cell.angle_gamma   90.00
#
_symmetry.space_group_name_H-M   'P 1'
#
loop_
_entity.id
_entity.type
_entity.pdbx_description
1 polymer ?
#
loop_
_entity_poly.entity_id
_entity_poly.type
_entity_poly.pdbx_seq_one_letter_code
_entity_poly.pdbx_strand_id
1 'polypeptide(L)'
;CREQNAQTFGVLQNRRRMIIVGWLKQSGLKYPDFLEIKTDAVVNDLFTDLPKLHPGESSDKYAKSKASSYVTAAGIRTKDDVLTLHNCRPNIDRDIKIYRRAVELWNDGHKRLNYNDLPDELKTHKNRHSFTDRFKVVEGDESCCHTILAHLSKDGHYFIHPDIEQNRSITVREAARIQSFPDSYFFEGPRTSQFVQIGNAVPPMMAEGIAMGIFEQLYKGDSDGR
;
A
#
# COMPACT_ATOMS: atom_id res chain seq x y z
N CYS A 1 12.27 15.06 -16.67
CA CYS A 1 11.71 14.36 -15.51
C CYS A 1 10.39 14.99 -15.13
N ARG A 2 9.46 14.19 -14.58
CA ARG A 2 8.15 14.66 -14.08
C ARG A 2 7.81 13.93 -12.77
N GLU A 3 7.10 14.60 -11.88
CA GLU A 3 6.50 13.93 -10.74
C GLU A 3 5.29 13.12 -11.21
N GLN A 4 5.20 11.88 -10.75
CA GLN A 4 4.11 10.97 -11.01
C GLN A 4 3.53 10.46 -9.68
N ASN A 5 2.21 10.28 -9.61
CA ASN A 5 1.55 9.68 -8.46
C ASN A 5 1.07 8.28 -8.83
N ALA A 6 1.38 7.27 -8.02
CA ALA A 6 0.94 5.89 -8.25
C ALA A 6 -0.59 5.78 -8.40
N GLN A 7 -1.36 6.64 -7.75
CA GLN A 7 -2.81 6.68 -7.87
C GLN A 7 -3.27 6.91 -9.32
N THR A 8 -2.55 7.69 -10.13
CA THR A 8 -2.92 7.91 -11.54
C THR A 8 -2.75 6.66 -12.41
N PHE A 9 -2.04 5.66 -11.91
CA PHE A 9 -1.89 4.34 -12.53
C PHE A 9 -2.85 3.28 -11.94
N GLY A 10 -3.90 3.70 -11.23
CA GLY A 10 -4.88 2.81 -10.62
C GLY A 10 -4.45 2.16 -9.31
N VAL A 11 -3.28 2.51 -8.74
CA VAL A 11 -2.82 2.00 -7.44
C VAL A 11 -3.56 2.71 -6.31
N LEU A 12 -4.12 1.96 -5.35
CA LEU A 12 -4.89 2.54 -4.24
C LEU A 12 -3.99 3.14 -3.14
N GLN A 13 -3.00 3.93 -3.57
CA GLN A 13 -2.01 4.58 -2.69
C GLN A 13 -1.59 5.93 -3.26
N ASN A 14 -1.63 6.96 -2.44
CA ASN A 14 -1.07 8.26 -2.75
C ASN A 14 0.47 8.23 -2.58
N ARG A 15 1.17 7.88 -3.68
CA ARG A 15 2.63 7.73 -3.70
C ARG A 15 3.24 8.53 -4.84
N ARG A 16 3.80 9.68 -4.54
CA ARG A 16 4.48 10.55 -5.51
C ARG A 16 5.94 10.17 -5.67
N ARG A 17 6.40 10.12 -6.91
CA ARG A 17 7.80 9.83 -7.27
C ARG A 17 8.23 10.68 -8.46
N MET A 18 9.48 11.14 -8.41
CA MET A 18 10.12 11.75 -9.58
C MET A 18 10.54 10.64 -10.54
N ILE A 19 9.99 10.64 -11.75
CA ILE A 19 10.35 9.71 -12.80
C ILE A 19 11.26 10.42 -13.81
N ILE A 20 12.46 9.89 -13.97
CA ILE A 20 13.47 10.38 -14.89
C ILE A 20 13.59 9.41 -16.04
N VAL A 21 13.28 9.87 -17.25
CA VAL A 21 13.48 9.10 -18.49
C VAL A 21 14.58 9.78 -19.28
N GLY A 22 15.58 9.01 -19.72
CA GLY A 22 16.70 9.49 -20.52
C GLY A 22 16.75 8.76 -21.86
N TRP A 23 17.19 9.48 -22.90
CA TRP A 23 17.39 8.95 -24.27
C TRP A 23 18.57 9.64 -24.94
N LEU A 24 19.03 9.07 -26.04
CA LEU A 24 20.08 9.69 -26.85
C LEU A 24 19.58 11.00 -27.48
N LYS A 25 20.40 12.04 -27.45
CA LYS A 25 20.02 13.38 -27.93
C LYS A 25 19.54 13.38 -29.37
N GLN A 26 20.08 12.51 -30.21
CA GLN A 26 19.76 12.42 -31.65
C GLN A 26 18.46 11.64 -31.94
N SER A 27 17.87 10.97 -30.96
CA SER A 27 16.67 10.14 -31.18
C SER A 27 15.38 10.92 -31.47
N GLY A 28 15.36 12.24 -31.21
CA GLY A 28 14.14 13.04 -31.36
C GLY A 28 13.03 12.74 -30.36
N LEU A 29 13.23 11.79 -29.42
CA LEU A 29 12.24 11.39 -28.46
C LEU A 29 11.93 12.53 -27.46
N LYS A 30 10.72 12.51 -26.92
CA LYS A 30 10.24 13.43 -25.87
C LYS A 30 9.97 12.64 -24.60
N TYR A 31 9.70 13.33 -23.49
CA TYR A 31 9.23 12.68 -22.28
C TYR A 31 7.87 12.01 -22.55
N PRO A 32 7.71 10.69 -22.31
CA PRO A 32 6.48 9.97 -22.65
C PRO A 32 5.28 10.48 -21.85
N ASP A 33 4.11 10.44 -22.45
CA ASP A 33 2.85 10.58 -21.74
C ASP A 33 2.38 9.21 -21.27
N PHE A 34 1.84 9.18 -20.05
CA PHE A 34 1.39 7.93 -19.42
C PHE A 34 -0.12 7.88 -19.40
N LEU A 35 -0.68 6.70 -19.70
CA LEU A 35 -2.12 6.49 -19.64
C LEU A 35 -2.59 6.45 -18.18
N GLU A 36 -3.55 7.31 -17.85
CA GLU A 36 -4.21 7.29 -16.56
C GLU A 36 -5.23 6.14 -16.47
N ILE A 37 -5.16 5.38 -15.39
CA ILE A 37 -6.12 4.32 -15.06
C ILE A 37 -7.00 4.83 -13.91
N LYS A 38 -8.29 5.00 -14.21
CA LYS A 38 -9.30 5.39 -13.20
C LYS A 38 -9.96 4.14 -12.62
N THR A 39 -10.25 4.18 -11.34
CA THR A 39 -10.98 3.12 -10.63
C THR A 39 -11.85 3.74 -9.54
N ASP A 40 -13.02 3.13 -9.32
CA ASP A 40 -13.93 3.48 -8.23
C ASP A 40 -13.68 2.61 -6.98
N ALA A 41 -12.64 1.76 -7.02
CA ALA A 41 -12.28 0.89 -5.90
C ALA A 41 -11.78 1.71 -4.70
N VAL A 42 -12.03 1.18 -3.52
CA VAL A 42 -11.50 1.70 -2.25
C VAL A 42 -10.46 0.75 -1.67
N VAL A 43 -9.64 1.23 -0.76
CA VAL A 43 -8.51 0.45 -0.20
C VAL A 43 -8.99 -0.86 0.45
N ASN A 44 -10.18 -0.88 1.07
CA ASN A 44 -10.77 -2.08 1.65
C ASN A 44 -11.00 -3.21 0.61
N ASP A 45 -11.16 -2.89 -0.67
CA ASP A 45 -11.31 -3.92 -1.72
C ASP A 45 -10.09 -4.83 -1.84
N LEU A 46 -8.90 -4.35 -1.40
CA LEU A 46 -7.67 -5.14 -1.35
C LEU A 46 -7.72 -6.27 -0.31
N PHE A 47 -8.59 -6.17 0.69
CA PHE A 47 -8.58 -7.05 1.87
C PHE A 47 -9.77 -7.99 1.95
N THR A 48 -10.78 -7.84 1.08
CA THR A 48 -12.09 -8.51 1.18
C THR A 48 -12.04 -10.03 1.14
N ASP A 49 -11.01 -10.61 0.56
CA ASP A 49 -10.79 -12.06 0.41
C ASP A 49 -9.71 -12.62 1.35
N LEU A 50 -9.03 -11.74 2.08
CA LEU A 50 -8.08 -12.13 3.10
C LEU A 50 -8.81 -12.52 4.40
N PRO A 51 -8.32 -13.52 5.14
CA PRO A 51 -8.87 -13.87 6.44
C PRO A 51 -8.65 -12.75 7.46
N LYS A 52 -9.63 -12.55 8.33
CA LYS A 52 -9.46 -11.70 9.50
C LYS A 52 -8.46 -12.35 10.46
N LEU A 53 -7.53 -11.56 10.96
CA LEU A 53 -6.50 -12.01 11.89
C LEU A 53 -6.43 -11.08 13.10
N HIS A 54 -6.14 -11.65 14.26
CA HIS A 54 -5.79 -10.89 15.47
C HIS A 54 -4.26 -10.78 15.63
N PRO A 55 -3.76 -9.92 16.52
CA PRO A 55 -2.33 -9.80 16.79
C PRO A 55 -1.67 -11.14 17.06
N GLY A 56 -0.59 -11.44 16.32
CA GLY A 56 0.17 -12.70 16.43
C GLY A 56 -0.36 -13.88 15.60
N GLU A 57 -1.55 -13.77 15.01
CA GLU A 57 -2.11 -14.82 14.16
C GLU A 57 -1.54 -14.80 12.74
N SER A 58 -1.72 -15.91 12.03
CA SER A 58 -1.33 -16.07 10.62
C SER A 58 -2.29 -16.98 9.87
N SER A 59 -2.32 -16.83 8.56
CA SER A 59 -3.05 -17.74 7.67
C SER A 59 -2.32 -17.92 6.33
N ASP A 60 -2.39 -19.13 5.79
CA ASP A 60 -1.93 -19.51 4.46
C ASP A 60 -3.08 -19.78 3.48
N LYS A 61 -4.32 -19.50 3.88
CA LYS A 61 -5.53 -19.75 3.09
C LYS A 61 -6.36 -18.47 2.98
N TYR A 62 -6.88 -18.24 1.79
CA TYR A 62 -7.84 -17.16 1.57
C TYR A 62 -9.17 -17.45 2.27
N ALA A 63 -9.82 -16.40 2.77
CA ALA A 63 -11.15 -16.51 3.38
C ALA A 63 -12.25 -16.69 2.34
N LYS A 64 -12.05 -16.21 1.11
CA LYS A 64 -13.00 -16.32 0.00
C LYS A 64 -12.33 -16.91 -1.23
N SER A 65 -13.08 -17.70 -1.99
CA SER A 65 -12.62 -18.29 -3.25
C SER A 65 -12.35 -17.23 -4.34
N LYS A 66 -13.07 -16.09 -4.29
CA LYS A 66 -12.93 -15.00 -5.25
C LYS A 66 -12.48 -13.71 -4.53
N ALA A 67 -11.55 -13.03 -5.14
CA ALA A 67 -11.16 -11.68 -4.76
C ALA A 67 -12.19 -10.64 -5.24
N SER A 68 -12.01 -9.37 -4.84
CA SER A 68 -12.77 -8.25 -5.39
C SER A 68 -12.51 -8.09 -6.91
N SER A 69 -13.41 -7.39 -7.58
CA SER A 69 -13.23 -7.07 -9.01
C SER A 69 -11.93 -6.29 -9.25
N TYR A 70 -11.60 -5.36 -8.36
CA TYR A 70 -10.35 -4.59 -8.44
C TYR A 70 -9.12 -5.49 -8.32
N VAL A 71 -9.04 -6.33 -7.28
CA VAL A 71 -7.89 -7.23 -7.05
C VAL A 71 -7.66 -8.17 -8.22
N THR A 72 -8.76 -8.65 -8.86
CA THR A 72 -8.69 -9.50 -10.05
C THR A 72 -8.25 -8.72 -11.28
N ALA A 73 -8.86 -7.57 -11.55
CA ALA A 73 -8.57 -6.74 -12.73
C ALA A 73 -7.14 -6.15 -12.69
N ALA A 74 -6.64 -5.82 -11.50
CA ALA A 74 -5.28 -5.35 -11.27
C ALA A 74 -4.21 -6.47 -11.31
N GLY A 75 -4.60 -7.73 -11.55
CA GLY A 75 -3.68 -8.87 -11.58
C GLY A 75 -3.01 -9.16 -10.22
N ILE A 76 -3.57 -8.65 -9.12
CA ILE A 76 -3.01 -8.83 -7.78
C ILE A 76 -3.22 -10.28 -7.32
N ARG A 77 -4.40 -10.87 -7.60
CA ARG A 77 -4.68 -12.28 -7.31
C ARG A 77 -5.26 -12.99 -8.52
N THR A 78 -4.67 -14.12 -8.85
CA THR A 78 -5.17 -15.08 -9.84
C THR A 78 -5.85 -16.26 -9.16
N LYS A 79 -6.44 -17.16 -9.96
CA LYS A 79 -7.13 -18.37 -9.45
C LYS A 79 -6.18 -19.34 -8.75
N ASP A 80 -4.93 -19.41 -9.22
CA ASP A 80 -3.95 -20.42 -8.80
C ASP A 80 -2.99 -19.90 -7.72
N ASP A 81 -3.16 -18.65 -7.27
CA ASP A 81 -2.32 -18.08 -6.24
C ASP A 81 -2.58 -18.71 -4.88
N VAL A 82 -1.51 -18.87 -4.11
CA VAL A 82 -1.55 -19.27 -2.70
C VAL A 82 -1.30 -18.07 -1.81
N LEU A 83 -1.98 -18.01 -0.67
CA LEU A 83 -1.79 -16.94 0.29
C LEU A 83 -0.46 -17.14 1.02
N THR A 84 0.42 -16.14 0.94
CA THR A 84 1.69 -16.11 1.65
C THR A 84 1.87 -14.79 2.39
N LEU A 85 2.74 -14.77 3.39
CA LEU A 85 3.13 -13.54 4.11
C LEU A 85 1.97 -12.81 4.83
N HIS A 86 0.86 -13.53 5.09
CA HIS A 86 -0.28 -13.00 5.82
C HIS A 86 -0.21 -13.39 7.30
N ASN A 87 0.74 -12.77 8.01
CA ASN A 87 1.06 -13.02 9.42
C ASN A 87 1.21 -11.70 10.17
N CYS A 88 0.48 -11.59 11.29
CA CYS A 88 0.42 -10.38 12.10
C CYS A 88 1.59 -10.25 13.06
N ARG A 89 1.89 -9.01 13.44
CA ARG A 89 2.75 -8.73 14.58
C ARG A 89 2.04 -9.11 15.89
N PRO A 90 2.74 -9.64 16.88
CA PRO A 90 2.22 -9.76 18.24
C PRO A 90 2.27 -8.36 18.90
N ASN A 91 1.27 -7.53 18.64
CA ASN A 91 1.18 -6.21 19.25
C ASN A 91 0.95 -6.33 20.76
N ILE A 92 1.53 -5.42 21.55
CA ILE A 92 1.34 -5.38 23.00
C ILE A 92 0.02 -4.70 23.38
N ASP A 93 -0.54 -5.00 24.55
CA ASP A 93 -1.86 -4.49 24.99
C ASP A 93 -2.00 -2.98 24.93
N ARG A 94 -0.94 -2.24 25.25
CA ARG A 94 -0.91 -0.78 25.11
C ARG A 94 -1.15 -0.35 23.68
N ASP A 95 -0.46 -0.94 22.72
CA ASP A 95 -0.56 -0.57 21.30
C ASP A 95 -1.95 -0.94 20.74
N ILE A 96 -2.49 -2.08 21.17
CA ILE A 96 -3.86 -2.53 20.84
C ILE A 96 -4.92 -1.51 21.32
N LYS A 97 -4.77 -0.96 22.54
CA LYS A 97 -5.66 0.09 23.06
C LYS A 97 -5.58 1.38 22.23
N ILE A 98 -4.36 1.76 21.83
CA ILE A 98 -4.14 2.97 20.98
C ILE A 98 -4.71 2.75 19.57
N TYR A 99 -4.50 1.56 18.99
CA TYR A 99 -5.00 1.22 17.65
C TYR A 99 -6.52 1.26 17.60
N ARG A 100 -7.19 0.66 18.59
CA ARG A 100 -8.65 0.73 18.72
C ARG A 100 -9.12 2.18 18.71
N ARG A 101 -8.52 3.03 19.53
CA ARG A 101 -8.85 4.45 19.59
C ARG A 101 -8.64 5.18 18.27
N ALA A 102 -7.55 4.85 17.56
CA ALA A 102 -7.26 5.44 16.24
C ALA A 102 -8.33 5.04 15.21
N VAL A 103 -8.75 3.78 15.18
CA VAL A 103 -9.78 3.28 14.25
C VAL A 103 -11.16 3.85 14.61
N GLU A 104 -11.51 3.96 15.90
CA GLU A 104 -12.75 4.61 16.35
C GLU A 104 -12.85 6.06 15.86
N LEU A 105 -11.76 6.84 15.99
CA LEU A 105 -11.71 8.23 15.53
C LEU A 105 -11.82 8.34 14.00
N TRP A 106 -11.21 7.39 13.28
CA TRP A 106 -11.33 7.33 11.82
C TRP A 106 -12.78 7.05 11.41
N ASN A 107 -13.40 6.05 11.99
CA ASN A 107 -14.79 5.67 11.71
C ASN A 107 -15.82 6.75 12.11
N ASP A 108 -15.50 7.58 13.13
CA ASP A 108 -16.35 8.71 13.60
C ASP A 108 -16.10 10.02 12.82
N GLY A 109 -15.65 9.96 11.58
CA GLY A 109 -15.53 11.15 10.72
C GLY A 109 -14.11 11.44 10.26
N HIS A 110 -13.33 10.41 9.96
CA HIS A 110 -11.99 10.47 9.35
C HIS A 110 -10.98 11.31 10.15
N LYS A 111 -11.17 11.34 11.48
CA LYS A 111 -10.26 12.06 12.38
C LYS A 111 -9.01 11.24 12.66
N ARG A 112 -7.86 11.88 12.55
CA ARG A 112 -6.58 11.26 12.90
C ARG A 112 -6.32 11.41 14.40
N LEU A 113 -5.83 10.33 15.03
CA LEU A 113 -5.42 10.36 16.43
C LEU A 113 -4.20 11.25 16.59
N ASN A 114 -4.31 12.28 17.43
CA ASN A 114 -3.14 13.02 17.91
C ASN A 114 -2.60 12.32 19.16
N TYR A 115 -1.29 12.02 19.16
CA TYR A 115 -0.62 11.35 20.26
C TYR A 115 -0.78 12.07 21.60
N ASN A 116 -0.88 13.40 21.58
CA ASN A 116 -1.03 14.19 22.80
C ASN A 116 -2.43 14.06 23.44
N ASP A 117 -3.44 13.62 22.66
CA ASP A 117 -4.80 13.42 23.13
C ASP A 117 -5.01 12.05 23.81
N LEU A 118 -3.98 11.19 23.80
CA LEU A 118 -4.03 9.91 24.54
C LEU A 118 -3.99 10.16 26.04
N PRO A 119 -4.55 9.24 26.87
CA PRO A 119 -4.29 9.18 28.29
C PRO A 119 -2.80 9.06 28.62
N ASP A 120 -2.36 9.63 29.75
CA ASP A 120 -0.92 9.69 30.09
C ASP A 120 -0.28 8.31 30.24
N GLU A 121 -1.03 7.32 30.73
CA GLU A 121 -0.57 5.94 30.87
C GLU A 121 -0.24 5.26 29.51
N LEU A 122 -0.80 5.76 28.41
CA LEU A 122 -0.52 5.26 27.04
C LEU A 122 0.62 6.04 26.37
N LYS A 123 1.03 7.18 26.93
CA LYS A 123 2.04 8.07 26.37
C LYS A 123 3.44 7.73 26.89
N THR A 124 4.16 6.86 26.23
CA THR A 124 5.53 6.47 26.62
C THR A 124 6.64 7.27 25.94
N HIS A 125 6.32 7.94 24.82
CA HIS A 125 7.31 8.70 24.05
C HIS A 125 7.54 10.09 24.64
N LYS A 126 8.80 10.47 24.82
CA LYS A 126 9.16 11.80 25.39
C LYS A 126 8.89 12.95 24.43
N ASN A 127 9.01 12.73 23.11
CA ASN A 127 8.74 13.77 22.12
C ASN A 127 7.23 13.99 21.96
N ARG A 128 6.78 15.21 22.27
CA ARG A 128 5.38 15.67 22.19
C ARG A 128 5.15 16.72 21.11
N HIS A 129 6.21 17.14 20.42
CA HIS A 129 6.16 18.28 19.48
C HIS A 129 6.18 17.84 18.01
N SER A 130 6.78 16.69 17.70
CA SER A 130 6.82 16.14 16.34
C SER A 130 6.28 14.72 16.31
N PHE A 131 5.83 14.27 15.11
CA PHE A 131 5.23 12.95 14.91
C PHE A 131 4.04 12.69 15.84
N THR A 132 3.24 13.71 16.11
CA THR A 132 2.03 13.59 16.94
C THR A 132 0.95 12.74 16.27
N ASP A 133 1.04 12.52 14.95
CA ASP A 133 0.20 11.68 14.12
C ASP A 133 0.75 10.26 13.89
N ARG A 134 1.61 9.78 14.79
CA ARG A 134 2.36 8.51 14.64
C ARG A 134 1.50 7.24 14.61
N PHE A 135 0.26 7.30 15.03
CA PHE A 135 -0.72 6.21 14.98
C PHE A 135 -1.72 6.48 13.86
N LYS A 136 -1.44 5.94 12.66
CA LYS A 136 -2.28 6.17 11.49
C LYS A 136 -3.03 4.90 11.08
N VAL A 137 -4.31 5.06 10.88
CA VAL A 137 -5.13 4.04 10.23
C VAL A 137 -4.88 4.10 8.73
N VAL A 138 -4.80 2.95 8.07
CA VAL A 138 -4.88 2.84 6.61
C VAL A 138 -6.29 3.26 6.21
N GLU A 139 -6.41 4.22 5.31
CA GLU A 139 -7.67 4.82 4.88
C GLU A 139 -8.48 3.82 4.03
N GLY A 140 -9.15 2.86 4.71
CA GLY A 140 -9.77 1.70 4.07
C GLY A 140 -10.94 2.04 3.16
N ASP A 141 -11.74 3.02 3.51
CA ASP A 141 -12.93 3.51 2.82
C ASP A 141 -12.65 4.62 1.80
N GLU A 142 -11.39 5.02 1.65
CA GLU A 142 -10.94 6.02 0.67
C GLU A 142 -10.44 5.37 -0.62
N SER A 143 -10.42 6.16 -1.70
CA SER A 143 -9.89 5.73 -3.00
C SER A 143 -8.39 5.46 -3.01
N CYS A 144 -7.67 5.97 -2.03
CA CYS A 144 -6.25 5.68 -1.82
C CYS A 144 -5.84 5.94 -0.37
N CYS A 145 -4.92 5.14 0.14
CA CYS A 145 -4.30 5.38 1.44
C CYS A 145 -3.00 6.20 1.32
N HIS A 146 -2.47 6.59 2.48
CA HIS A 146 -1.15 7.23 2.56
C HIS A 146 -0.02 6.29 2.13
N THR A 147 1.12 6.88 1.76
CA THR A 147 2.27 6.15 1.20
C THR A 147 2.82 5.09 2.16
N ILE A 148 2.91 3.84 1.70
CA ILE A 148 3.65 2.77 2.38
C ILE A 148 5.15 3.10 2.34
N LEU A 149 5.76 3.20 3.51
CA LEU A 149 7.17 3.55 3.70
C LEU A 149 7.95 2.40 4.32
N ALA A 150 9.26 2.35 4.05
CA ALA A 150 10.16 1.31 4.58
C ALA A 150 10.16 1.24 6.12
N HIS A 151 9.85 2.33 6.83
CA HIS A 151 9.82 2.34 8.28
C HIS A 151 8.63 1.56 8.89
N LEU A 152 7.66 1.10 8.09
CA LEU A 152 6.68 0.08 8.50
C LEU A 152 7.36 -1.15 9.12
N SER A 153 8.62 -1.42 8.73
CA SER A 153 9.46 -2.47 9.31
C SER A 153 9.65 -2.35 10.82
N LYS A 154 9.57 -1.14 11.42
CA LYS A 154 9.87 -0.89 12.84
C LYS A 154 8.73 -1.38 13.75
N ASP A 155 7.61 -0.68 13.77
CA ASP A 155 6.51 -0.93 14.74
C ASP A 155 5.14 -1.08 14.09
N GLY A 156 4.93 -0.54 12.91
CA GLY A 156 3.65 -0.60 12.19
C GLY A 156 2.62 0.43 12.63
N HIS A 157 2.97 1.34 13.54
CA HIS A 157 2.03 2.33 14.09
C HIS A 157 1.43 3.27 13.03
N TYR A 158 2.16 3.53 11.95
CA TYR A 158 1.69 4.33 10.81
C TYR A 158 0.74 3.58 9.87
N PHE A 159 0.50 2.27 10.12
CA PHE A 159 -0.26 1.42 9.21
C PHE A 159 -1.14 0.46 9.99
N ILE A 160 -2.09 1.03 10.76
CA ILE A 160 -3.08 0.29 11.53
C ILE A 160 -4.16 -0.20 10.56
N HIS A 161 -4.55 -1.49 10.67
CA HIS A 161 -5.60 -2.08 9.86
C HIS A 161 -6.95 -1.37 10.10
N PRO A 162 -7.75 -1.03 9.06
CA PRO A 162 -8.97 -0.25 9.21
C PRO A 162 -10.11 -1.01 9.91
N ASP A 163 -10.12 -2.33 9.88
CA ASP A 163 -11.13 -3.15 10.56
C ASP A 163 -10.85 -3.19 12.07
N ILE A 164 -11.71 -2.56 12.85
CA ILE A 164 -11.62 -2.48 14.33
C ILE A 164 -11.64 -3.84 15.01
N GLU A 165 -12.28 -4.85 14.40
CA GLU A 165 -12.34 -6.20 14.95
C GLU A 165 -10.97 -6.88 14.93
N GLN A 166 -10.12 -6.54 13.98
CA GLN A 166 -8.78 -7.10 13.86
C GLN A 166 -7.76 -6.38 14.76
N ASN A 167 -7.93 -5.10 14.96
CA ASN A 167 -7.21 -4.25 15.93
C ASN A 167 -5.68 -4.48 15.98
N ARG A 168 -5.02 -4.35 14.84
CA ARG A 168 -3.61 -4.66 14.60
C ARG A 168 -2.98 -3.76 13.53
N SER A 169 -1.67 -3.82 13.35
CA SER A 169 -1.04 -3.29 12.14
C SER A 169 -1.22 -4.24 10.96
N ILE A 170 -1.09 -3.70 9.72
CA ILE A 170 -1.20 -4.51 8.51
C ILE A 170 -0.08 -5.55 8.40
N THR A 171 -0.37 -6.65 7.69
CA THR A 171 0.57 -7.72 7.36
C THR A 171 1.46 -7.35 6.17
N VAL A 172 2.48 -8.16 5.89
CA VAL A 172 3.33 -8.01 4.71
C VAL A 172 2.51 -8.14 3.43
N ARG A 173 1.58 -9.12 3.36
CA ARG A 173 0.69 -9.32 2.20
C ARG A 173 -0.23 -8.13 1.98
N GLU A 174 -0.82 -7.59 3.01
CA GLU A 174 -1.66 -6.39 2.90
C GLU A 174 -0.87 -5.17 2.40
N ALA A 175 0.32 -4.95 2.93
CA ALA A 175 1.21 -3.89 2.46
C ALA A 175 1.64 -4.10 0.99
N ALA A 176 1.91 -5.34 0.58
CA ALA A 176 2.24 -5.70 -0.79
C ALA A 176 1.07 -5.41 -1.75
N ARG A 177 -0.16 -5.76 -1.37
CA ARG A 177 -1.37 -5.48 -2.15
C ARG A 177 -1.64 -3.98 -2.29
N ILE A 178 -1.42 -3.17 -1.24
CA ILE A 178 -1.52 -1.71 -1.32
C ILE A 178 -0.51 -1.15 -2.35
N GLN A 179 0.65 -1.77 -2.47
CA GLN A 179 1.67 -1.45 -3.47
C GLN A 179 1.41 -2.13 -4.84
N SER A 180 0.24 -2.76 -5.05
CA SER A 180 -0.12 -3.51 -6.26
C SER A 180 0.79 -4.69 -6.61
N PHE A 181 1.52 -5.27 -5.65
CA PHE A 181 2.26 -6.50 -5.91
C PHE A 181 1.31 -7.69 -6.05
N PRO A 182 1.53 -8.59 -7.03
CA PRO A 182 0.74 -9.81 -7.15
C PRO A 182 0.99 -10.76 -5.97
N ASP A 183 -0.04 -11.54 -5.61
CA ASP A 183 0.05 -12.50 -4.49
C ASP A 183 1.06 -13.62 -4.75
N SER A 184 1.34 -13.93 -6.02
CA SER A 184 2.40 -14.84 -6.45
C SER A 184 3.81 -14.30 -6.15
N TYR A 185 3.97 -12.98 -5.91
CA TYR A 185 5.26 -12.42 -5.57
C TYR A 185 5.61 -12.69 -4.10
N PHE A 186 6.71 -13.38 -3.87
CA PHE A 186 7.21 -13.68 -2.54
C PHE A 186 8.40 -12.77 -2.18
N PHE A 187 8.33 -12.10 -1.03
CA PHE A 187 9.42 -11.27 -0.51
C PHE A 187 10.31 -12.13 0.39
N GLU A 188 11.59 -12.20 0.09
CA GLU A 188 12.56 -13.00 0.82
C GLU A 188 13.04 -12.32 2.12
N GLY A 189 13.47 -13.16 3.06
CA GLY A 189 14.06 -12.73 4.33
C GLY A 189 13.04 -12.49 5.46
N PRO A 190 13.49 -11.95 6.60
CA PRO A 190 12.62 -11.73 7.74
C PRO A 190 11.61 -10.60 7.46
N ARG A 191 10.49 -10.60 8.19
CA ARG A 191 9.39 -9.62 8.06
C ARG A 191 9.87 -8.16 7.96
N THR A 192 10.87 -7.77 8.73
CA THR A 192 11.45 -6.42 8.68
C THR A 192 12.04 -6.11 7.31
N SER A 193 12.79 -7.04 6.71
CA SER A 193 13.35 -6.89 5.37
C SER A 193 12.26 -6.86 4.31
N GLN A 194 11.22 -7.68 4.43
CA GLN A 194 10.08 -7.71 3.52
C GLN A 194 9.35 -6.36 3.48
N PHE A 195 9.08 -5.75 4.64
CA PHE A 195 8.49 -4.41 4.70
C PHE A 195 9.41 -3.33 4.10
N VAL A 196 10.73 -3.43 4.29
CA VAL A 196 11.70 -2.50 3.67
C VAL A 196 11.67 -2.62 2.16
N GLN A 197 11.63 -3.84 1.61
CA GLN A 197 11.53 -4.09 0.18
C GLN A 197 10.25 -3.46 -0.40
N ILE A 198 9.09 -3.73 0.22
CA ILE A 198 7.80 -3.15 -0.20
C ILE A 198 7.83 -1.61 -0.14
N GLY A 199 8.28 -1.04 0.98
CA GLY A 199 8.28 0.41 1.18
C GLY A 199 9.21 1.17 0.21
N ASN A 200 10.27 0.53 -0.29
CA ASN A 200 11.21 1.11 -1.26
C ASN A 200 10.83 0.83 -2.72
N ALA A 201 9.92 -0.09 -2.98
CA ALA A 201 9.55 -0.49 -4.33
C ALA A 201 8.80 0.60 -5.11
N VAL A 202 8.87 0.51 -6.42
CA VAL A 202 7.90 1.12 -7.34
C VAL A 202 6.72 0.16 -7.46
N PRO A 203 5.46 0.62 -7.30
CA PRO A 203 4.30 -0.24 -7.49
C PRO A 203 4.29 -0.89 -8.89
N PRO A 204 4.07 -2.21 -9.03
CA PRO A 204 4.05 -2.90 -10.32
C PRO A 204 3.13 -2.25 -11.36
N MET A 205 1.89 -1.90 -11.00
CA MET A 205 0.98 -1.20 -11.93
C MET A 205 1.53 0.15 -12.40
N MET A 206 2.19 0.91 -11.53
CA MET A 206 2.85 2.16 -11.91
C MET A 206 4.04 1.89 -12.85
N ALA A 207 4.84 0.86 -12.57
CA ALA A 207 5.97 0.48 -13.42
C ALA A 207 5.51 0.03 -14.80
N GLU A 208 4.43 -0.74 -14.88
CA GLU A 208 3.80 -1.18 -16.13
C GLU A 208 3.30 0.01 -16.95
N GLY A 209 2.54 0.95 -16.33
CA GLY A 209 2.05 2.14 -17.02
C GLY A 209 3.18 3.03 -17.56
N ILE A 210 4.29 3.16 -16.82
CA ILE A 210 5.49 3.86 -17.28
C ILE A 210 6.12 3.12 -18.47
N ALA A 211 6.27 1.79 -18.37
CA ALA A 211 6.86 0.97 -19.43
C ALA A 211 6.02 1.03 -20.71
N MET A 212 4.68 0.98 -20.61
CA MET A 212 3.77 1.11 -21.75
C MET A 212 3.91 2.47 -22.44
N GLY A 213 3.98 3.57 -21.69
CA GLY A 213 4.17 4.90 -22.28
C GLY A 213 5.51 5.03 -23.02
N ILE A 214 6.59 4.45 -22.47
CA ILE A 214 7.88 4.40 -23.15
C ILE A 214 7.81 3.52 -24.41
N PHE A 215 7.20 2.35 -24.32
CA PHE A 215 7.03 1.42 -25.44
C PHE A 215 6.25 2.07 -26.59
N GLU A 216 5.13 2.72 -26.31
CA GLU A 216 4.34 3.41 -27.33
C GLU A 216 5.14 4.49 -28.05
N GLN A 217 5.95 5.25 -27.33
CA GLN A 217 6.75 6.29 -27.94
C GLN A 217 7.86 5.72 -28.84
N LEU A 218 8.44 4.55 -28.46
CA LEU A 218 9.51 3.92 -29.25
C LEU A 218 8.99 3.22 -30.50
N TYR A 219 7.81 2.61 -30.47
CA TYR A 219 7.35 1.71 -31.54
C TYR A 219 6.18 2.28 -32.37
N LYS A 220 5.37 3.22 -31.83
CA LYS A 220 4.33 3.89 -32.63
C LYS A 220 4.85 5.08 -33.43
N GLY A 221 5.99 5.66 -33.03
CA GLY A 221 6.65 6.73 -33.81
C GLY A 221 7.20 6.27 -35.17
N ASP A 222 7.39 4.96 -35.39
CA ASP A 222 7.91 4.40 -36.66
C ASP A 222 6.79 4.11 -37.69
N SER A 223 5.52 4.17 -37.32
CA SER A 223 4.40 3.86 -38.23
C SER A 223 3.94 5.04 -39.11
N ASP A 224 4.32 6.28 -38.79
CA ASP A 224 4.00 7.47 -39.57
C ASP A 224 5.12 7.90 -40.54
N GLY A 225 6.17 7.11 -40.69
CA GLY A 225 7.38 7.41 -41.45
C GLY A 225 7.68 6.44 -42.61
N ARG A 226 6.70 5.64 -43.11
CA ARG A 226 6.87 4.83 -44.35
C ARG A 226 5.72 5.00 -45.32
#